data_e2fa4e495a6e9acf0fc6a25e572a22c5
#
_entry.id   e2fa4e495a6e9acf0fc6a25e572a22c5
#
_cell.length_a   1.000
_cell.length_b   1.000
_cell.length_c   1.000
_cell.angle_alpha   90.00
_cell.angle_beta   90.00
_cell.angle_gamma   90.00
#
_symmetry.space_group_name_H-M   'P 1'
#
loop_
_entity.id
_entity.type
_entity.pdbx_description
1 polymer ?
#
loop_
_entity_poly.entity_id
_entity_poly.type
_entity_poly.pdbx_seq_one_letter_code
_entity_poly.pdbx_strand_id
1 'polypeptide(L)'
;SLVGSEMCIRDSYQALQTKTIDGAENPIATLYGRKLHEVAPYLILDGHVKNFTTWVVSADWFNSLTEEQQNWLVETAQEAGEYNNQVLQEAEQEYLQLMVDEGVTVVDPSEEVLEGFREKAASFYEMGDRFGWSDGLYDTVRKAMGAEE
;
A
#
# COMPACT_ATOMS: atom_id res chain seq x y z
N SER A 1 -13.35 -8.60 -15.91
CA SER A 1 -12.18 -9.48 -16.02
C SER A 1 -10.95 -8.63 -15.74
N LEU A 2 -10.46 -8.67 -14.51
CA LEU A 2 -9.16 -8.10 -14.14
C LEU A 2 -8.07 -9.01 -14.72
N VAL A 3 -7.78 -8.88 -15.96
CA VAL A 3 -6.68 -9.58 -16.60
C VAL A 3 -5.66 -8.56 -17.06
N GLY A 4 -4.50 -8.60 -16.40
CA GLY A 4 -3.33 -7.85 -16.75
C GLY A 4 -3.00 -6.72 -15.80
N SER A 5 -2.44 -7.04 -14.64
CA SER A 5 -1.63 -6.09 -13.92
C SER A 5 -0.31 -5.92 -14.68
N GLU A 6 -0.33 -5.16 -15.74
CA GLU A 6 0.91 -4.63 -16.26
C GLU A 6 1.34 -3.49 -15.35
N MET A 7 2.49 -3.66 -14.75
CA MET A 7 3.12 -2.72 -13.81
C MET A 7 3.67 -1.47 -14.52
N CYS A 8 3.00 -1.03 -15.59
CA CYS A 8 3.33 0.18 -16.33
C CYS A 8 2.34 1.29 -16.01
N ILE A 9 2.64 2.04 -14.99
CA ILE A 9 1.86 3.17 -14.46
C ILE A 9 1.47 4.21 -15.54
N ARG A 10 2.17 4.26 -16.67
CA ARG A 10 1.81 5.11 -17.82
C ARG A 10 0.58 4.60 -18.57
N ASP A 11 0.35 3.31 -18.54
CA ASP A 11 -0.72 2.69 -19.32
C ASP A 11 -2.06 2.76 -18.58
N SER A 12 -2.05 2.87 -17.23
CA SER A 12 -3.27 2.94 -16.42
C SER A 12 -4.12 4.18 -16.71
N TYR A 13 -3.51 5.36 -16.90
CA TYR A 13 -4.26 6.57 -17.25
C TYR A 13 -4.96 6.42 -18.60
N GLN A 14 -4.24 5.96 -19.62
CA GLN A 14 -4.79 5.74 -20.95
C GLN A 14 -5.84 4.62 -20.95
N ALA A 15 -5.61 3.54 -20.21
CA ALA A 15 -6.53 2.43 -20.10
C ALA A 15 -7.85 2.83 -19.45
N LEU A 16 -7.81 3.66 -18.39
CA LEU A 16 -9.00 4.27 -17.77
C LEU A 16 -9.69 5.25 -18.72
N GLN A 17 -8.92 6.13 -19.38
CA GLN A 17 -9.45 7.13 -20.30
C GLN A 17 -10.16 6.48 -21.50
N THR A 18 -9.61 5.40 -22.04
CA THR A 18 -10.18 4.65 -23.15
C THR A 18 -11.22 3.61 -22.71
N LYS A 19 -11.48 3.49 -21.40
CA LYS A 19 -12.38 2.49 -20.81
C LYS A 19 -12.00 1.04 -21.15
N THR A 20 -10.70 0.79 -21.33
CA THR A 20 -10.16 -0.56 -21.47
C THR A 20 -10.17 -1.29 -20.12
N ILE A 21 -10.04 -0.52 -19.03
CA ILE A 21 -10.25 -0.95 -17.65
C ILE A 21 -11.29 -0.04 -16.99
N ASP A 22 -12.04 -0.57 -16.04
CA ASP A 22 -13.12 0.14 -15.35
C ASP A 22 -12.64 0.80 -14.05
N GLY A 23 -11.49 0.41 -13.51
CA GLY A 23 -10.93 0.93 -12.28
C GLY A 23 -9.47 0.54 -12.11
N ALA A 24 -8.81 1.21 -11.19
CA ALA A 24 -7.44 0.91 -10.76
C ALA A 24 -7.33 1.16 -9.26
N GLU A 25 -6.38 0.49 -8.61
CA GLU A 25 -6.06 0.72 -7.21
C GLU A 25 -4.63 1.26 -7.09
N ASN A 26 -4.43 2.17 -6.19
CA ASN A 26 -3.11 2.73 -5.86
C ASN A 26 -3.21 3.54 -4.56
N PRO A 27 -2.09 3.78 -3.86
CA PRO A 27 -2.04 4.76 -2.79
C PRO A 27 -2.46 6.16 -3.25
N ILE A 28 -3.09 6.93 -2.37
CA ILE A 28 -3.65 8.27 -2.66
C ILE A 28 -2.63 9.19 -3.33
N ALA A 29 -1.39 9.25 -2.82
CA ALA A 29 -0.33 10.04 -3.40
C ALA A 29 0.01 9.64 -4.85
N THR A 30 -0.09 8.35 -5.17
CA THR A 30 0.11 7.85 -6.54
C THR A 30 -1.06 8.20 -7.45
N LEU A 31 -2.30 8.08 -6.95
CA LEU A 31 -3.51 8.45 -7.70
C LEU A 31 -3.44 9.92 -8.13
N TYR A 32 -3.12 10.82 -7.19
CA TYR A 32 -2.99 12.25 -7.46
C TYR A 32 -1.80 12.53 -8.38
N GLY A 33 -0.61 12.08 -8.05
CA GLY A 33 0.61 12.34 -8.80
C GLY A 33 0.59 11.80 -10.24
N ARG A 34 -0.23 10.77 -10.51
CA ARG A 34 -0.45 10.19 -11.84
C ARG A 34 -1.71 10.70 -12.52
N LYS A 35 -2.44 11.59 -11.87
CA LYS A 35 -3.66 12.22 -12.40
C LYS A 35 -4.76 11.21 -12.74
N LEU A 36 -4.78 10.03 -12.07
CA LEU A 36 -5.78 9.01 -12.34
C LEU A 36 -7.19 9.48 -11.99
N HIS A 37 -7.32 10.35 -11.02
CA HIS A 37 -8.58 10.99 -10.61
C HIS A 37 -9.24 11.82 -11.72
N GLU A 38 -8.47 12.36 -12.71
CA GLU A 38 -9.04 13.09 -13.84
C GLU A 38 -9.89 12.19 -14.76
N VAL A 39 -9.58 10.89 -14.81
CA VAL A 39 -10.23 9.89 -15.68
C VAL A 39 -11.07 8.86 -14.92
N ALA A 40 -10.94 8.83 -13.58
CA ALA A 40 -11.72 7.98 -12.67
C ALA A 40 -12.17 8.81 -11.45
N PRO A 41 -13.30 9.53 -11.55
CA PRO A 41 -13.67 10.56 -10.56
C PRO A 41 -14.32 10.00 -9.28
N TYR A 42 -14.27 8.70 -9.04
CA TYR A 42 -14.76 8.06 -7.82
C TYR A 42 -13.59 7.40 -7.09
N LEU A 43 -13.40 7.77 -5.84
CA LEU A 43 -12.38 7.20 -4.96
C LEU A 43 -13.03 6.44 -3.81
N ILE A 44 -12.76 5.15 -3.71
CA ILE A 44 -13.26 4.30 -2.64
C ILE A 44 -12.14 4.10 -1.61
N LEU A 45 -12.40 4.49 -0.36
CA LEU A 45 -11.44 4.38 0.75
C LEU A 45 -11.60 3.03 1.47
N ASP A 46 -11.29 1.95 0.79
CA ASP A 46 -11.45 0.60 1.34
C ASP A 46 -10.27 0.12 2.20
N GLY A 47 -9.12 0.76 2.12
CA GLY A 47 -7.95 0.49 2.94
C GLY A 47 -7.44 -0.96 2.88
N HIS A 48 -7.71 -1.67 1.78
CA HIS A 48 -7.44 -3.10 1.64
C HIS A 48 -5.96 -3.46 1.61
N VAL A 49 -5.08 -2.53 1.27
CA VAL A 49 -3.63 -2.72 1.25
C VAL A 49 -2.93 -1.63 2.05
N LYS A 50 -2.08 -2.05 2.97
CA LYS A 50 -1.11 -1.16 3.61
C LYS A 50 0.26 -1.46 3.07
N ASN A 51 0.78 -0.55 2.26
CA ASN A 51 2.12 -0.67 1.71
C ASN A 51 3.19 -0.41 2.78
N PHE A 52 4.29 -1.11 2.62
CA PHE A 52 5.49 -0.88 3.42
C PHE A 52 6.71 -0.83 2.50
N THR A 53 7.70 -0.06 2.89
CA THR A 53 8.99 0.01 2.20
C THR A 53 10.07 -0.58 3.09
N THR A 54 10.92 -1.40 2.50
CA THR A 54 12.05 -2.01 3.20
C THR A 54 13.37 -1.53 2.59
N TRP A 55 14.34 -1.29 3.44
CA TRP A 55 15.72 -1.08 3.04
C TRP A 55 16.41 -2.43 2.91
N VAL A 56 16.97 -2.69 1.74
CA VAL A 56 17.64 -3.97 1.47
C VAL A 56 19.08 -3.71 1.03
N VAL A 57 20.00 -4.38 1.66
CA VAL A 57 21.43 -4.33 1.31
C VAL A 57 22.00 -5.75 1.21
N SER A 58 23.08 -5.92 0.48
CA SER A 58 23.80 -7.21 0.46
C SER A 58 24.35 -7.53 1.85
N ALA A 59 24.09 -8.75 2.34
CA ALA A 59 24.62 -9.21 3.63
C ALA A 59 26.15 -9.20 3.64
N ASP A 60 26.78 -9.65 2.57
CA ASP A 60 28.25 -9.67 2.46
C ASP A 60 28.83 -8.26 2.53
N TRP A 61 28.19 -7.31 1.84
CA TRP A 61 28.62 -5.92 1.89
C TRP A 61 28.42 -5.33 3.29
N PHE A 62 27.26 -5.52 3.91
CA PHE A 62 26.98 -5.02 5.26
C PHE A 62 27.96 -5.57 6.29
N ASN A 63 28.25 -6.88 6.23
CA ASN A 63 29.20 -7.55 7.11
C ASN A 63 30.67 -7.14 6.86
N SER A 64 30.98 -6.54 5.71
CA SER A 64 32.32 -6.00 5.41
C SER A 64 32.56 -4.63 6.04
N LEU A 65 31.54 -3.97 6.55
CA LEU A 65 31.62 -2.68 7.20
C LEU A 65 32.07 -2.83 8.66
N THR A 66 32.63 -1.77 9.22
CA THR A 66 32.88 -1.70 10.67
C THR A 66 31.57 -1.63 11.44
N GLU A 67 31.56 -2.05 12.69
CA GLU A 67 30.37 -1.97 13.58
C GLU A 67 29.82 -0.55 13.65
N GLU A 68 30.68 0.47 13.70
CA GLU A 68 30.29 1.86 13.69
C GLU A 68 29.55 2.24 12.40
N GLN A 69 30.04 1.80 11.24
CA GLN A 69 29.38 2.04 9.95
C GLN A 69 28.06 1.31 9.82
N GLN A 70 27.97 0.07 10.33
CA GLN A 70 26.70 -0.67 10.38
C GLN A 70 25.66 0.05 11.22
N ASN A 71 26.04 0.54 12.40
CA ASN A 71 25.15 1.31 13.27
C ASN A 71 24.66 2.59 12.61
N TRP A 72 25.54 3.36 11.98
CA TRP A 72 25.13 4.55 11.23
C TRP A 72 24.11 4.25 10.14
N LEU A 73 24.29 3.17 9.40
CA LEU A 73 23.34 2.79 8.36
C LEU A 73 21.96 2.45 8.94
N VAL A 74 21.93 1.68 10.02
CA VAL A 74 20.67 1.29 10.67
C VAL A 74 19.95 2.51 11.25
N GLU A 75 20.66 3.34 12.00
CA GLU A 75 20.11 4.57 12.60
C GLU A 75 19.59 5.51 11.52
N THR A 76 20.38 5.78 10.48
CA THR A 76 19.95 6.67 9.39
C THR A 76 18.75 6.11 8.63
N ALA A 77 18.70 4.79 8.40
CA ALA A 77 17.56 4.16 7.74
C ALA A 77 16.28 4.25 8.59
N GLN A 78 16.41 4.11 9.92
CA GLN A 78 15.28 4.30 10.84
C GLN A 78 14.77 5.74 10.84
N GLU A 79 15.66 6.72 11.00
CA GLU A 79 15.30 8.13 10.96
C GLU A 79 14.65 8.51 9.62
N ALA A 80 15.20 8.03 8.50
CA ALA A 80 14.63 8.26 7.18
C ALA A 80 13.25 7.61 7.02
N GLY A 81 13.04 6.43 7.61
CA GLY A 81 11.75 5.76 7.64
C GLY A 81 10.70 6.53 8.43
N GLU A 82 11.04 7.01 9.61
CA GLU A 82 10.16 7.81 10.46
C GLU A 82 9.76 9.13 9.75
N TYR A 83 10.74 9.83 9.18
CA TYR A 83 10.49 11.04 8.41
C TYR A 83 9.57 10.78 7.21
N ASN A 84 9.85 9.70 6.45
CA ASN A 84 9.02 9.33 5.31
C ASN A 84 7.57 9.02 5.73
N ASN A 85 7.37 8.33 6.84
CA ASN A 85 6.03 8.04 7.35
C ASN A 85 5.26 9.32 7.70
N GLN A 86 5.91 10.29 8.34
CA GLN A 86 5.29 11.57 8.64
C GLN A 86 4.92 12.33 7.36
N VAL A 87 5.84 12.46 6.42
CA VAL A 87 5.59 13.15 5.15
C VAL A 87 4.46 12.50 4.35
N LEU A 88 4.41 11.15 4.33
CA LEU A 88 3.35 10.44 3.63
C LEU A 88 1.98 10.67 4.26
N GLN A 89 1.87 10.66 5.59
CA GLN A 89 0.60 10.91 6.27
C GLN A 89 0.07 12.32 6.01
N GLU A 90 0.95 13.32 6.03
CA GLU A 90 0.58 14.71 5.72
C GLU A 90 0.17 14.83 4.24
N ALA A 91 0.93 14.22 3.32
CA ALA A 91 0.67 14.26 1.90
C ALA A 91 -0.63 13.51 1.50
N GLU A 92 -0.97 12.41 2.15
CA GLU A 92 -2.21 11.69 1.88
C GLU A 92 -3.45 12.54 2.14
N GLN A 93 -3.46 13.28 3.25
CA GLN A 93 -4.57 14.17 3.59
C GLN A 93 -4.66 15.36 2.62
N GLU A 94 -3.52 15.97 2.29
CA GLU A 94 -3.45 17.06 1.34
C GLU A 94 -3.94 16.63 -0.05
N TYR A 95 -3.44 15.52 -0.58
CA TYR A 95 -3.83 15.03 -1.90
C TYR A 95 -5.28 14.58 -1.96
N LEU A 96 -5.82 14.00 -0.89
CA LEU A 96 -7.23 13.68 -0.81
C LEU A 96 -8.08 14.95 -0.93
N GLN A 97 -7.73 16.01 -0.19
CA GLN A 97 -8.45 17.27 -0.25
C GLN A 97 -8.36 17.91 -1.65
N LEU A 98 -7.16 17.92 -2.27
CA LEU A 98 -6.98 18.43 -3.62
C LEU A 98 -7.83 17.68 -4.65
N MET A 99 -7.91 16.35 -4.57
CA MET A 99 -8.79 15.57 -5.44
C MET A 99 -10.27 15.90 -5.24
N VAL A 100 -10.71 16.13 -4.00
CA VAL A 100 -12.08 16.57 -3.71
C VAL A 100 -12.36 17.94 -4.31
N ASP A 101 -11.42 18.88 -4.17
CA ASP A 101 -11.53 20.23 -4.74
C ASP A 101 -11.57 20.20 -6.28
N GLU A 102 -10.94 19.21 -6.90
CA GLU A 102 -10.96 18.94 -8.34
C GLU A 102 -12.19 18.13 -8.80
N GLY A 103 -13.10 17.81 -7.88
CA GLY A 103 -14.40 17.21 -8.19
C GLY A 103 -14.48 15.69 -8.04
N VAL A 104 -13.50 15.06 -7.38
CA VAL A 104 -13.56 13.64 -7.06
C VAL A 104 -14.63 13.37 -6.00
N THR A 105 -15.46 12.37 -6.25
CA THR A 105 -16.41 11.86 -5.27
C THR A 105 -15.75 10.79 -4.42
N VAL A 106 -15.57 11.08 -3.13
CA VAL A 106 -15.04 10.13 -2.17
C VAL A 106 -16.16 9.25 -1.63
N VAL A 107 -15.96 7.95 -1.68
CA VAL A 107 -16.86 6.94 -1.11
C VAL A 107 -16.15 6.29 0.06
N ASP A 108 -16.71 6.47 1.25
CA ASP A 108 -16.24 5.82 2.48
C ASP A 108 -17.15 4.61 2.74
N PRO A 109 -16.64 3.37 2.58
CA PRO A 109 -17.46 2.17 2.77
C PRO A 109 -17.91 2.04 4.21
N SER A 110 -19.16 1.58 4.42
CA SER A 110 -19.62 1.26 5.77
C SER A 110 -18.81 0.09 6.37
N GLU A 111 -18.77 0.02 7.71
CA GLU A 111 -18.10 -1.09 8.40
C GLU A 111 -18.68 -2.46 8.02
N GLU A 112 -19.98 -2.55 7.75
CA GLU A 112 -20.62 -3.77 7.25
C GLU A 112 -20.03 -4.23 5.90
N VAL A 113 -19.77 -3.29 4.99
CA VAL A 113 -19.15 -3.58 3.70
C VAL A 113 -17.71 -4.04 3.89
N LEU A 114 -16.94 -3.33 4.74
CA LEU A 114 -15.54 -3.69 5.03
C LEU A 114 -15.45 -5.06 5.70
N GLU A 115 -16.37 -5.40 6.61
CA GLU A 115 -16.42 -6.72 7.22
C GLU A 115 -16.70 -7.82 6.18
N GLY A 116 -17.60 -7.59 5.24
CA GLY A 116 -17.82 -8.51 4.13
C GLY A 116 -16.58 -8.76 3.26
N PHE A 117 -15.68 -7.77 3.13
CA PHE A 117 -14.38 -7.96 2.49
C PHE A 117 -13.44 -8.82 3.36
N ARG A 118 -13.37 -8.55 4.68
CA ARG A 118 -12.54 -9.32 5.63
C ARG A 118 -12.95 -10.78 5.69
N GLU A 119 -14.25 -11.07 5.74
CA GLU A 119 -14.77 -12.44 5.72
C GLU A 119 -14.34 -13.19 4.46
N LYS A 120 -14.42 -12.55 3.29
CA LYS A 120 -13.97 -13.17 2.04
C LYS A 120 -12.46 -13.34 1.97
N ALA A 121 -11.71 -12.43 2.55
CA ALA A 121 -10.25 -12.51 2.63
C ALA A 121 -9.78 -13.60 3.61
N ALA A 122 -10.59 -14.01 4.58
CA ALA A 122 -10.22 -15.00 5.60
C ALA A 122 -9.72 -16.31 4.98
N SER A 123 -10.35 -16.79 3.92
CA SER A 123 -9.92 -18.01 3.23
C SER A 123 -8.53 -17.91 2.59
N PHE A 124 -8.07 -16.71 2.31
CA PHE A 124 -6.72 -16.48 1.78
C PHE A 124 -5.65 -16.75 2.84
N TYR A 125 -5.92 -16.43 4.08
CA TYR A 125 -4.98 -16.63 5.18
C TYR A 125 -4.78 -18.13 5.53
N GLU A 126 -5.74 -18.98 5.16
CA GLU A 126 -5.61 -20.43 5.29
C GLU A 126 -4.64 -21.04 4.26
N MET A 127 -4.25 -20.28 3.25
CA MET A 127 -3.35 -20.74 2.18
C MET A 127 -1.86 -20.44 2.46
N GLY A 128 -1.48 -20.18 3.70
CA GLY A 128 -0.10 -19.83 4.08
C GLY A 128 0.94 -20.78 3.54
N ASP A 129 0.69 -22.09 3.64
CA ASP A 129 1.59 -23.14 3.11
C ASP A 129 1.85 -23.00 1.60
N ARG A 130 0.82 -22.64 0.84
CA ARG A 130 0.93 -22.41 -0.61
C ARG A 130 1.87 -21.27 -0.96
N PHE A 131 1.97 -20.28 -0.09
CA PHE A 131 2.81 -19.09 -0.25
C PHE A 131 4.15 -19.20 0.48
N GLY A 132 4.42 -20.34 1.10
CA GLY A 132 5.67 -20.58 1.84
C GLY A 132 5.80 -19.72 3.10
N TRP A 133 4.67 -19.39 3.74
CA TRP A 133 4.70 -18.69 5.01
C TRP A 133 5.31 -19.58 6.10
N SER A 134 6.07 -19.00 6.99
CA SER A 134 6.54 -19.71 8.17
C SER A 134 5.37 -20.03 9.12
N ASP A 135 5.48 -21.12 9.86
CA ASP A 135 4.49 -21.53 10.84
C ASP A 135 4.19 -20.40 11.82
N GLY A 136 2.90 -20.11 12.02
CA GLY A 136 2.45 -19.07 12.94
C GLY A 136 2.70 -17.64 12.47
N LEU A 137 3.10 -17.39 11.21
CA LEU A 137 3.32 -16.05 10.70
C LEU A 137 2.05 -15.20 10.77
N TYR A 138 0.91 -15.76 10.38
CA TYR A 138 -0.37 -15.06 10.43
C TYR A 138 -0.71 -14.57 11.84
N ASP A 139 -0.61 -15.47 12.83
CA ASP A 139 -0.90 -15.15 14.24
C ASP A 139 0.09 -14.12 14.78
N THR A 140 1.36 -14.23 14.39
CA THR A 140 2.39 -13.27 14.78
C THR A 140 2.08 -11.87 14.25
N VAL A 141 1.67 -11.76 12.99
CA VAL A 141 1.28 -10.49 12.36
C VAL A 141 0.02 -9.93 13.01
N ARG A 142 -1.01 -10.75 13.20
CA ARG A 142 -2.26 -10.35 13.86
C ARG A 142 -2.02 -9.76 15.24
N LYS A 143 -1.22 -10.45 16.04
CA LYS A 143 -0.82 -9.99 17.37
C LYS A 143 -0.04 -8.67 17.33
N ALA A 144 0.89 -8.52 16.40
CA ALA A 144 1.64 -7.28 16.22
C ALA A 144 0.75 -6.09 15.79
N MET A 145 -0.34 -6.36 15.08
CA MET A 145 -1.34 -5.36 14.69
C MET A 145 -2.32 -4.99 15.82
N GLY A 146 -2.24 -5.65 16.98
CA GLY A 146 -3.19 -5.46 18.07
C GLY A 146 -4.59 -6.02 17.77
N ALA A 147 -4.73 -6.88 16.78
CA ALA A 147 -5.96 -7.58 16.48
C ALA A 147 -6.05 -8.78 17.43
N GLU A 148 -6.73 -8.60 18.55
CA GLU A 148 -7.09 -9.70 19.47
C GLU A 148 -8.13 -10.61 18.80
N GLU A 149 -8.15 -11.87 19.22
CA GLU A 149 -9.00 -12.96 18.72
C GLU A 149 -10.47 -12.62 18.66
#